data_6577efcdb50d2f225b2f1bc127e5f2d1
#
_entry.id   6577efcdb50d2f225b2f1bc127e5f2d1
#
_cell.length_a   1.000
_cell.length_b   1.000
_cell.length_c   1.000
_cell.angle_alpha   90.00
_cell.angle_beta   90.00
_cell.angle_gamma   90.00
#
_symmetry.space_group_name_H-M   'P 1'
#
loop_
_entity.id
_entity.type
_entity.pdbx_description
1 polymer ?
#
loop_
_entity_poly.entity_id
_entity_poly.type
_entity_poly.pdbx_seq_one_letter_code
_entity_poly.pdbx_strand_id
1 'polypeptide(L)'
;MGQRELKRWHLMKMVEVGKVTLREAGEKIGVSYRQAKRIGRAIRERGIKGLVHGNRGRPSNHRLKESLRKKVLKFSKEVYWDFNDTHFAEKLRECEGIDLNRETVRKLRREAGMAPKRRRRGPKHRKRRERKAQEGWMVLWDGSPHPWFGPDHPPCCLMAAIDDATGKLLAARFFPFEGSSGYLWLLKEMVKKYGIPMVIYQDRHGALHRNDSHWSLEEQLAGRQEPTQVGLALEALGIESISALSPQAKGRVERLFATLQDRLGAELRLKEMVTIQEANGFLQSTFLKAFNRRFAVSPRESQKAWREVPKNLDLDRIISFRYTATVGNDNAVRLGRLVLDIPPGPQRRSYAKAK
;
A
#
# COMPACT_ATOMS: atom_id res chain seq x y z
N MET A 1 -46.00 -4.66 -7.40
CA MET A 1 -45.98 -3.59 -8.42
C MET A 1 -45.09 -2.45 -7.95
N GLY A 2 -44.26 -1.88 -8.84
CA GLY A 2 -43.48 -0.68 -8.53
C GLY A 2 -44.29 0.59 -8.76
N GLN A 3 -43.89 1.75 -8.21
CA GLN A 3 -44.55 3.05 -8.38
C GLN A 3 -44.81 3.43 -9.85
N ARG A 4 -43.85 3.07 -10.76
CA ARG A 4 -44.00 3.32 -12.21
C ARG A 4 -45.12 2.47 -12.83
N GLU A 5 -45.30 1.24 -12.38
CA GLU A 5 -46.35 0.35 -12.86
C GLU A 5 -47.74 0.82 -12.35
N LEU A 6 -47.79 1.26 -11.08
CA LEU A 6 -49.01 1.86 -10.51
C LEU A 6 -49.43 3.14 -11.25
N LYS A 7 -48.48 4.04 -11.54
CA LYS A 7 -48.76 5.26 -12.31
C LYS A 7 -49.28 4.93 -13.72
N ARG A 8 -48.67 3.94 -14.39
CA ARG A 8 -49.14 3.47 -15.72
C ARG A 8 -50.56 2.89 -15.64
N TRP A 9 -50.82 2.06 -14.66
CA TRP A 9 -52.13 1.48 -14.42
C TRP A 9 -53.21 2.56 -14.23
N HIS A 10 -52.98 3.48 -13.33
CA HIS A 10 -53.89 4.56 -13.02
C HIS A 10 -54.23 5.40 -14.28
N LEU A 11 -53.21 5.86 -15.00
CA LEU A 11 -53.44 6.67 -16.21
C LEU A 11 -54.13 5.90 -17.32
N MET A 12 -53.82 4.61 -17.51
CA MET A 12 -54.54 3.80 -18.50
C MET A 12 -56.03 3.54 -18.12
N LYS A 13 -56.34 3.43 -16.83
CA LYS A 13 -57.73 3.38 -16.36
C LYS A 13 -58.45 4.70 -16.61
N MET A 14 -57.80 5.85 -16.46
CA MET A 14 -58.37 7.15 -16.83
C MET A 14 -58.66 7.25 -18.34
N VAL A 15 -57.81 6.65 -19.18
CA VAL A 15 -58.06 6.55 -20.63
C VAL A 15 -59.26 5.66 -20.92
N GLU A 16 -59.39 4.54 -20.22
CA GLU A 16 -60.52 3.60 -20.40
C GLU A 16 -61.86 4.25 -20.06
N VAL A 17 -61.89 5.14 -19.06
CA VAL A 17 -63.11 5.88 -18.62
C VAL A 17 -63.28 7.19 -19.42
N GLY A 18 -62.45 7.47 -20.42
CA GLY A 18 -62.56 8.64 -21.28
C GLY A 18 -62.12 9.98 -20.64
N LYS A 19 -61.54 9.97 -19.44
CA LYS A 19 -61.11 11.19 -18.73
C LYS A 19 -59.78 11.78 -19.24
N VAL A 20 -58.99 11.00 -19.94
CA VAL A 20 -57.67 11.40 -20.49
C VAL A 20 -57.48 10.72 -21.83
N THR A 21 -56.97 11.41 -22.82
CA THR A 21 -56.61 10.81 -24.11
C THR A 21 -55.40 9.92 -24.00
N LEU A 22 -55.24 8.97 -24.90
CA LEU A 22 -54.05 8.09 -24.90
C LEU A 22 -52.73 8.84 -25.15
N ARG A 23 -52.81 10.00 -25.85
CA ARG A 23 -51.65 10.89 -26.08
C ARG A 23 -51.21 11.57 -24.78
N GLU A 24 -52.16 12.19 -24.09
CA GLU A 24 -51.90 12.82 -22.78
C GLU A 24 -51.42 11.82 -21.73
N ALA A 25 -51.99 10.61 -21.71
CA ALA A 25 -51.50 9.54 -20.83
C ALA A 25 -50.07 9.16 -21.16
N GLY A 26 -49.70 9.10 -22.44
CA GLY A 26 -48.33 8.87 -22.90
C GLY A 26 -47.35 9.93 -22.40
N GLU A 27 -47.73 11.21 -22.54
CA GLU A 27 -46.94 12.36 -22.06
C GLU A 27 -46.75 12.31 -20.53
N LYS A 28 -47.81 12.08 -19.77
CA LYS A 28 -47.79 11.97 -18.30
C LYS A 28 -46.97 10.78 -17.81
N ILE A 29 -46.89 9.68 -18.57
CA ILE A 29 -46.08 8.50 -18.30
C ILE A 29 -44.61 8.73 -18.74
N GLY A 30 -44.38 9.67 -19.67
CA GLY A 30 -43.07 9.89 -20.28
C GLY A 30 -42.72 8.85 -21.35
N VAL A 31 -43.71 8.45 -22.19
CA VAL A 31 -43.52 7.50 -23.29
C VAL A 31 -44.15 8.01 -24.58
N SER A 32 -43.67 7.52 -25.73
CA SER A 32 -44.25 7.86 -27.02
C SER A 32 -45.68 7.35 -27.12
N TYR A 33 -46.54 8.01 -27.98
CA TYR A 33 -47.90 7.57 -28.28
C TYR A 33 -47.93 6.09 -28.71
N ARG A 34 -46.98 5.66 -29.54
CA ARG A 34 -46.88 4.25 -29.98
C ARG A 34 -46.66 3.31 -28.78
N GLN A 35 -45.87 3.73 -27.82
CA GLN A 35 -45.62 2.94 -26.60
C GLN A 35 -46.85 2.97 -25.67
N ALA A 36 -47.56 4.09 -25.55
CA ALA A 36 -48.80 4.19 -24.81
C ALA A 36 -49.87 3.24 -25.38
N LYS A 37 -50.02 3.15 -26.72
CA LYS A 37 -50.87 2.15 -27.39
C LYS A 37 -50.50 0.71 -27.00
N ARG A 38 -49.22 0.38 -26.99
CA ARG A 38 -48.73 -0.97 -26.61
C ARG A 38 -49.04 -1.30 -25.14
N ILE A 39 -48.89 -0.32 -24.24
CA ILE A 39 -49.22 -0.47 -22.82
C ILE A 39 -50.74 -0.68 -22.68
N GLY A 40 -51.58 0.15 -23.34
CA GLY A 40 -53.01 0.01 -23.30
C GLY A 40 -53.49 -1.35 -23.83
N ARG A 41 -52.92 -1.84 -24.95
CA ARG A 41 -53.21 -3.19 -25.48
C ARG A 41 -52.83 -4.27 -24.47
N ALA A 42 -51.62 -4.21 -23.90
CA ALA A 42 -51.14 -5.19 -22.95
C ALA A 42 -52.02 -5.26 -21.68
N ILE A 43 -52.56 -4.12 -21.24
CA ILE A 43 -53.53 -4.06 -20.12
C ILE A 43 -54.83 -4.69 -20.48
N ARG A 44 -55.40 -4.41 -21.67
CA ARG A 44 -56.66 -5.01 -22.13
C ARG A 44 -56.56 -6.53 -22.26
N GLU A 45 -55.44 -7.04 -22.80
CA GLU A 45 -55.22 -8.47 -23.02
C GLU A 45 -54.88 -9.24 -21.74
N ARG A 46 -54.10 -8.66 -20.84
CA ARG A 46 -53.51 -9.35 -19.71
C ARG A 46 -53.75 -8.68 -18.34
N GLY A 47 -54.59 -7.66 -18.29
CA GLY A 47 -54.84 -6.89 -17.08
C GLY A 47 -53.58 -6.28 -16.49
N ILE A 48 -53.52 -6.19 -15.18
CA ILE A 48 -52.33 -5.68 -14.41
C ILE A 48 -51.03 -6.40 -14.77
N LYS A 49 -51.10 -7.70 -15.08
CA LYS A 49 -49.92 -8.50 -15.48
C LYS A 49 -49.29 -7.99 -16.78
N GLY A 50 -50.03 -7.30 -17.65
CA GLY A 50 -49.53 -6.67 -18.87
C GLY A 50 -48.56 -5.49 -18.63
N LEU A 51 -48.50 -4.93 -17.42
CA LEU A 51 -47.59 -3.88 -17.04
C LEU A 51 -46.23 -4.41 -16.57
N VAL A 52 -46.15 -5.69 -16.23
CA VAL A 52 -44.90 -6.32 -15.77
C VAL A 52 -44.00 -6.50 -16.98
N HIS A 53 -42.77 -5.98 -16.89
CA HIS A 53 -41.81 -6.13 -17.97
C HIS A 53 -41.49 -7.62 -18.19
N GLY A 54 -41.51 -8.08 -19.45
CA GLY A 54 -41.36 -9.49 -19.81
C GLY A 54 -40.04 -10.14 -19.37
N ASN A 55 -39.01 -9.32 -19.10
CA ASN A 55 -37.72 -9.82 -18.55
C ASN A 55 -37.66 -9.83 -17.01
N ARG A 56 -38.76 -9.44 -16.33
CA ARG A 56 -38.79 -9.47 -14.86
C ARG A 56 -38.73 -10.92 -14.40
N GLY A 57 -37.73 -11.24 -13.56
CA GLY A 57 -37.46 -12.59 -13.06
C GLY A 57 -36.69 -13.52 -14.02
N ARG A 58 -36.42 -13.09 -15.26
CA ARG A 58 -35.54 -13.86 -16.15
C ARG A 58 -34.08 -13.66 -15.78
N PRO A 59 -33.29 -14.73 -15.72
CA PRO A 59 -31.86 -14.60 -15.54
C PRO A 59 -31.22 -13.78 -16.67
N SER A 60 -30.26 -12.94 -16.36
CA SER A 60 -29.51 -12.18 -17.38
C SER A 60 -28.79 -13.14 -18.34
N ASN A 61 -28.77 -12.83 -19.63
CA ASN A 61 -27.98 -13.56 -20.63
C ASN A 61 -26.47 -13.55 -20.32
N HIS A 62 -26.00 -12.58 -19.53
CA HIS A 62 -24.62 -12.49 -19.04
C HIS A 62 -24.42 -13.18 -17.68
N ARG A 63 -25.38 -13.98 -17.22
CA ARG A 63 -25.22 -14.73 -15.98
C ARG A 63 -24.11 -15.76 -16.14
N LEU A 64 -23.17 -15.76 -15.21
CA LEU A 64 -22.09 -16.76 -15.18
C LEU A 64 -22.67 -18.17 -15.06
N LYS A 65 -22.04 -19.11 -15.78
CA LYS A 65 -22.39 -20.54 -15.69
C LYS A 65 -22.25 -21.00 -14.24
N GLU A 66 -23.16 -21.86 -13.80
CA GLU A 66 -23.19 -22.32 -12.41
C GLU A 66 -21.93 -23.11 -12.03
N SER A 67 -21.35 -23.86 -12.96
CA SER A 67 -20.09 -24.56 -12.79
C SER A 67 -18.93 -23.60 -12.48
N LEU A 68 -18.86 -22.47 -13.22
CA LEU A 68 -17.83 -21.43 -12.99
C LEU A 68 -18.05 -20.74 -11.65
N ARG A 69 -19.32 -20.45 -11.27
CA ARG A 69 -19.64 -19.87 -9.96
C ARG A 69 -19.15 -20.76 -8.81
N LYS A 70 -19.46 -22.07 -8.89
CA LYS A 70 -19.01 -23.06 -7.89
C LYS A 70 -17.48 -23.12 -7.81
N LYS A 71 -16.78 -23.15 -8.97
CA LYS A 71 -15.32 -23.16 -9.02
C LYS A 71 -14.72 -21.92 -8.35
N VAL A 72 -15.21 -20.72 -8.68
CA VAL A 72 -14.74 -19.45 -8.07
C VAL A 72 -14.97 -19.43 -6.57
N LEU A 73 -16.15 -19.87 -6.11
CA LEU A 73 -16.46 -19.92 -4.67
C LEU A 73 -15.60 -20.94 -3.93
N LYS A 74 -15.28 -22.10 -4.56
CA LYS A 74 -14.35 -23.07 -4.00
C LYS A 74 -12.98 -22.47 -3.79
N PHE A 75 -12.38 -21.85 -4.82
CA PHE A 75 -11.11 -21.15 -4.71
C PHE A 75 -11.13 -20.06 -3.62
N SER A 76 -12.24 -19.30 -3.54
CA SER A 76 -12.37 -18.26 -2.52
C SER A 76 -12.39 -18.77 -1.09
N LYS A 77 -12.90 -19.99 -0.85
CA LYS A 77 -12.99 -20.57 0.49
C LYS A 77 -11.74 -21.36 0.88
N GLU A 78 -11.17 -22.10 -0.04
CA GLU A 78 -10.11 -23.07 0.25
C GLU A 78 -8.70 -22.47 0.08
N VAL A 79 -8.49 -21.67 -0.96
CA VAL A 79 -7.16 -21.16 -1.34
C VAL A 79 -6.97 -19.68 -1.00
N TYR A 80 -7.92 -18.84 -1.39
CA TYR A 80 -7.82 -17.38 -1.33
C TYR A 80 -8.74 -16.76 -0.26
N TRP A 81 -8.94 -17.44 0.87
CA TRP A 81 -9.90 -17.05 1.90
C TRP A 81 -9.57 -15.71 2.58
N ASP A 82 -8.30 -15.37 2.68
CA ASP A 82 -7.78 -14.13 3.28
C ASP A 82 -7.50 -13.01 2.25
N PHE A 83 -7.81 -13.23 0.97
CA PHE A 83 -7.63 -12.22 -0.08
C PHE A 83 -8.83 -11.26 -0.12
N ASN A 84 -8.59 -9.97 -0.32
CA ASN A 84 -9.65 -9.03 -0.65
C ASN A 84 -10.21 -9.27 -2.05
N ASP A 85 -11.41 -8.73 -2.35
CA ASP A 85 -12.10 -8.99 -3.62
C ASP A 85 -11.30 -8.58 -4.86
N THR A 86 -10.48 -7.51 -4.76
CA THR A 86 -9.63 -7.04 -5.87
C THR A 86 -8.44 -7.97 -6.08
N HIS A 87 -7.74 -8.29 -5.01
CA HIS A 87 -6.57 -9.17 -5.05
C HIS A 87 -6.97 -10.59 -5.51
N PHE A 88 -8.11 -11.08 -5.04
CA PHE A 88 -8.63 -12.37 -5.49
C PHE A 88 -9.00 -12.37 -6.98
N ALA A 89 -9.65 -11.33 -7.50
CA ALA A 89 -9.94 -11.23 -8.94
C ALA A 89 -8.66 -11.23 -9.80
N GLU A 90 -7.58 -10.60 -9.29
CA GLU A 90 -6.28 -10.62 -9.94
C GLU A 90 -5.67 -12.03 -9.96
N LYS A 91 -5.72 -12.75 -8.83
CA LYS A 91 -5.22 -14.14 -8.74
C LYS A 91 -6.01 -15.10 -9.59
N LEU A 92 -7.34 -14.95 -9.66
CA LEU A 92 -8.16 -15.74 -10.57
C LEU A 92 -7.69 -15.61 -12.02
N ARG A 93 -7.31 -14.39 -12.44
CA ARG A 93 -6.79 -14.14 -13.80
C ARG A 93 -5.37 -14.70 -13.97
N GLU A 94 -4.47 -14.41 -13.01
CA GLU A 94 -3.05 -14.71 -13.11
C GLU A 94 -2.74 -16.21 -12.94
N CYS A 95 -3.42 -16.88 -11.99
CA CYS A 95 -3.11 -18.24 -11.59
C CYS A 95 -4.14 -19.27 -12.08
N GLU A 96 -5.42 -18.89 -12.18
CA GLU A 96 -6.51 -19.84 -12.47
C GLU A 96 -7.06 -19.71 -13.90
N GLY A 97 -6.59 -18.73 -14.67
CA GLY A 97 -7.05 -18.46 -16.04
C GLY A 97 -8.52 -17.99 -16.11
N ILE A 98 -9.07 -17.48 -15.00
CA ILE A 98 -10.46 -17.02 -14.89
C ILE A 98 -10.50 -15.50 -14.89
N ASP A 99 -10.90 -14.88 -16.00
CA ASP A 99 -11.02 -13.43 -16.10
C ASP A 99 -12.39 -12.94 -15.63
N LEU A 100 -12.46 -12.49 -14.39
CA LEU A 100 -13.64 -11.86 -13.78
C LEU A 100 -13.26 -10.51 -13.17
N ASN A 101 -14.13 -9.52 -13.39
CA ASN A 101 -13.92 -8.23 -12.76
C ASN A 101 -14.21 -8.30 -11.24
N ARG A 102 -13.59 -7.37 -10.50
CA ARG A 102 -13.73 -7.25 -9.04
C ARG A 102 -15.17 -7.23 -8.56
N GLU A 103 -16.05 -6.54 -9.28
CA GLU A 103 -17.43 -6.37 -8.85
C GLU A 103 -18.23 -7.68 -8.98
N THR A 104 -17.95 -8.46 -10.02
CA THR A 104 -18.53 -9.80 -10.18
C THR A 104 -18.08 -10.73 -9.06
N VAL A 105 -16.76 -10.74 -8.77
CA VAL A 105 -16.20 -11.52 -7.67
C VAL A 105 -16.83 -11.11 -6.34
N ARG A 106 -16.93 -9.79 -6.09
CA ARG A 106 -17.55 -9.25 -4.88
C ARG A 106 -18.99 -9.73 -4.71
N LYS A 107 -19.79 -9.66 -5.77
CA LYS A 107 -21.20 -10.11 -5.74
C LYS A 107 -21.29 -11.59 -5.42
N LEU A 108 -20.51 -12.43 -6.11
CA LEU A 108 -20.48 -13.88 -5.86
C LEU A 108 -20.16 -14.21 -4.41
N ARG A 109 -19.14 -13.58 -3.86
CA ARG A 109 -18.72 -13.80 -2.46
C ARG A 109 -19.80 -13.34 -1.47
N ARG A 110 -20.47 -12.21 -1.70
CA ARG A 110 -21.55 -11.69 -0.82
C ARG A 110 -22.82 -12.53 -0.92
N GLU A 111 -23.20 -13.00 -2.11
CA GLU A 111 -24.31 -13.94 -2.30
C GLU A 111 -24.06 -15.28 -1.59
N ALA A 112 -22.79 -15.70 -1.49
CA ALA A 112 -22.39 -16.89 -0.73
C ALA A 112 -22.18 -16.63 0.78
N GLY A 113 -22.57 -15.46 1.31
CA GLY A 113 -22.48 -15.11 2.73
C GLY A 113 -21.07 -14.72 3.20
N MET A 114 -20.09 -14.59 2.31
CA MET A 114 -18.72 -14.25 2.67
C MET A 114 -18.60 -12.74 2.97
N ALA A 115 -18.17 -12.38 4.17
CA ALA A 115 -17.95 -11.00 4.57
C ALA A 115 -16.77 -10.33 3.84
N PRO A 116 -16.71 -9.00 3.71
CA PRO A 116 -15.54 -8.32 3.19
C PRO A 116 -14.37 -8.43 4.19
N LYS A 117 -13.15 -8.62 3.71
CA LYS A 117 -11.93 -8.68 4.55
C LYS A 117 -11.79 -7.44 5.47
N ARG A 118 -12.18 -6.27 4.99
CA ARG A 118 -12.21 -5.03 5.79
C ARG A 118 -13.55 -4.31 5.64
N ARG A 119 -14.14 -3.90 6.75
CA ARG A 119 -15.34 -3.05 6.74
C ARG A 119 -14.96 -1.65 6.27
N ARG A 120 -15.67 -1.12 5.28
CA ARG A 120 -15.47 0.27 4.84
C ARG A 120 -15.91 1.22 5.94
N ARG A 121 -15.04 2.15 6.30
CA ARG A 121 -15.39 3.31 7.10
C ARG A 121 -15.97 4.38 6.17
N GLY A 122 -16.89 5.21 6.69
CA GLY A 122 -17.40 6.36 5.95
C GLY A 122 -16.27 7.31 5.50
N PRO A 123 -16.46 8.06 4.43
CA PRO A 123 -15.49 9.03 3.98
C PRO A 123 -15.30 10.11 5.05
N LYS A 124 -14.04 10.36 5.44
CA LYS A 124 -13.68 11.50 6.28
C LYS A 124 -13.02 12.54 5.39
N HIS A 125 -13.47 13.78 5.47
CA HIS A 125 -12.82 14.88 4.79
C HIS A 125 -11.42 15.08 5.40
N ARG A 126 -10.39 14.97 4.58
CA ARG A 126 -9.00 15.21 4.97
C ARG A 126 -8.32 16.01 3.87
N LYS A 127 -7.69 17.13 4.20
CA LYS A 127 -6.82 17.84 3.28
C LYS A 127 -5.62 16.92 2.95
N ARG A 128 -5.42 16.62 1.68
CA ARG A 128 -4.30 15.77 1.23
C ARG A 128 -3.14 16.68 0.85
N ARG A 129 -1.95 16.39 1.37
CA ARG A 129 -0.73 17.01 0.87
C ARG A 129 -0.51 16.58 -0.59
N GLU A 130 -0.16 17.50 -1.46
CA GLU A 130 0.21 17.18 -2.83
C GLU A 130 1.48 16.31 -2.88
N ARG A 131 1.63 15.56 -3.96
CA ARG A 131 2.85 14.81 -4.22
C ARG A 131 3.95 15.77 -4.63
N LYS A 132 5.22 15.41 -4.36
CA LYS A 132 6.34 16.09 -4.98
C LYS A 132 6.27 15.91 -6.49
N ALA A 133 6.82 16.86 -7.25
CA ALA A 133 6.71 16.84 -8.71
C ALA A 133 7.60 15.76 -9.33
N GLN A 134 8.79 15.54 -8.76
CA GLN A 134 9.86 14.73 -9.33
C GLN A 134 10.14 13.48 -8.50
N GLU A 135 10.42 12.35 -9.17
CA GLU A 135 10.95 11.14 -8.54
C GLU A 135 12.32 11.44 -7.91
N GLY A 136 12.51 11.01 -6.65
CA GLY A 136 13.76 11.22 -5.92
C GLY A 136 13.84 12.52 -5.13
N TRP A 137 12.87 13.42 -5.27
CA TRP A 137 12.84 14.63 -4.46
C TRP A 137 12.63 14.31 -2.98
N MET A 138 11.65 13.47 -2.65
CA MET A 138 11.34 13.10 -1.27
C MET A 138 11.04 11.61 -1.17
N VAL A 139 11.71 10.96 -0.26
CA VAL A 139 11.46 9.57 0.13
C VAL A 139 10.83 9.56 1.51
N LEU A 140 9.78 8.75 1.67
CA LEU A 140 9.23 8.42 2.98
C LEU A 140 9.64 7.00 3.32
N TRP A 141 10.13 6.79 4.52
CA TRP A 141 10.40 5.47 5.05
C TRP A 141 9.75 5.25 6.42
N ASP A 142 9.55 4.00 6.76
CA ASP A 142 8.92 3.62 8.02
C ASP A 142 9.09 2.13 8.27
N GLY A 143 8.85 1.71 9.52
CA GLY A 143 8.70 0.32 9.92
C GLY A 143 7.23 -0.05 10.14
N SER A 144 6.92 -1.33 9.96
CA SER A 144 5.60 -1.88 10.24
C SER A 144 5.72 -3.20 10.99
N PRO A 145 5.76 -3.14 12.33
CA PRO A 145 5.62 -4.34 13.15
C PRO A 145 4.26 -4.99 12.92
N HIS A 146 4.24 -6.28 12.58
CA HIS A 146 3.00 -7.00 12.29
C HIS A 146 3.24 -8.52 12.32
N PRO A 147 2.24 -9.37 12.64
CA PRO A 147 2.35 -10.81 12.49
C PRO A 147 2.29 -11.21 11.00
N TRP A 148 3.34 -10.90 10.25
CA TRP A 148 3.41 -11.07 8.81
C TRP A 148 3.28 -12.52 8.34
N PHE A 149 3.71 -13.47 9.17
CA PHE A 149 3.68 -14.90 8.92
C PHE A 149 2.48 -15.62 9.56
N GLY A 150 1.54 -14.84 10.10
CA GLY A 150 0.36 -15.37 10.80
C GLY A 150 0.52 -15.33 12.33
N PRO A 151 -0.58 -15.68 13.05
CA PRO A 151 -0.62 -15.57 14.51
C PRO A 151 0.29 -16.58 15.24
N ASP A 152 0.63 -17.69 14.60
CA ASP A 152 1.43 -18.77 15.17
C ASP A 152 2.95 -18.50 15.07
N HIS A 153 3.35 -17.39 14.45
CA HIS A 153 4.74 -17.02 14.28
C HIS A 153 5.05 -15.71 15.03
N PRO A 154 6.30 -15.54 15.49
CA PRO A 154 6.72 -14.29 16.12
C PRO A 154 6.49 -13.09 15.19
N PRO A 155 5.99 -11.95 15.71
CA PRO A 155 5.89 -10.74 14.92
C PRO A 155 7.27 -10.27 14.46
N CYS A 156 7.33 -9.73 13.28
CA CYS A 156 8.52 -9.09 12.73
C CYS A 156 8.17 -7.75 12.10
N CYS A 157 9.17 -6.97 11.74
CA CYS A 157 8.99 -5.65 11.17
C CYS A 157 9.33 -5.62 9.69
N LEU A 158 8.37 -5.24 8.85
CA LEU A 158 8.65 -4.88 7.46
C LEU A 158 9.07 -3.41 7.42
N MET A 159 10.30 -3.15 7.06
CA MET A 159 10.79 -1.80 6.81
C MET A 159 10.73 -1.48 5.33
N ALA A 160 10.28 -0.28 4.97
CA ALA A 160 10.07 0.09 3.58
C ALA A 160 10.34 1.57 3.32
N ALA A 161 10.83 1.86 2.12
CA ALA A 161 11.03 3.21 1.59
C ALA A 161 10.20 3.41 0.31
N ILE A 162 9.45 4.51 0.24
CA ILE A 162 8.57 4.86 -0.89
C ILE A 162 8.91 6.25 -1.41
N ASP A 163 8.95 6.40 -2.72
CA ASP A 163 9.05 7.70 -3.36
C ASP A 163 7.72 8.47 -3.29
N ASP A 164 7.76 9.73 -2.88
CA ASP A 164 6.58 10.56 -2.68
C ASP A 164 5.88 10.91 -4.00
N ALA A 165 6.64 11.17 -5.05
CA ALA A 165 6.10 11.59 -6.34
C ALA A 165 5.36 10.46 -7.04
N THR A 166 5.96 9.30 -7.09
CA THR A 166 5.47 8.15 -7.87
C THR A 166 4.70 7.12 -7.04
N GLY A 167 4.91 7.11 -5.73
CA GLY A 167 4.43 6.02 -4.87
C GLY A 167 5.14 4.69 -5.11
N LYS A 168 6.30 4.71 -5.78
CA LYS A 168 7.12 3.55 -6.06
C LYS A 168 7.79 3.04 -4.78
N LEU A 169 7.64 1.76 -4.50
CA LEU A 169 8.35 1.08 -3.43
C LEU A 169 9.81 0.91 -3.86
N LEU A 170 10.71 1.69 -3.25
CA LEU A 170 12.11 1.78 -3.62
C LEU A 170 12.93 0.60 -3.05
N ALA A 171 12.75 0.36 -1.76
CA ALA A 171 13.35 -0.72 -1.02
C ALA A 171 12.38 -1.21 0.06
N ALA A 172 12.41 -2.51 0.36
CA ALA A 172 11.66 -3.09 1.47
C ALA A 172 12.37 -4.37 1.94
N ARG A 173 12.37 -4.63 3.25
CA ARG A 173 12.96 -5.82 3.84
C ARG A 173 12.36 -6.11 5.20
N PHE A 174 12.20 -7.39 5.52
CA PHE A 174 11.82 -7.85 6.86
C PHE A 174 13.05 -7.89 7.78
N PHE A 175 12.84 -7.43 9.00
CA PHE A 175 13.78 -7.49 10.12
C PHE A 175 13.05 -8.04 11.35
N PRO A 176 13.76 -8.59 12.33
CA PRO A 176 13.14 -9.02 13.59
C PRO A 176 12.43 -7.87 14.32
N PHE A 177 12.98 -6.68 14.27
CA PHE A 177 12.43 -5.46 14.88
C PHE A 177 12.83 -4.22 14.07
N GLU A 178 12.16 -3.10 14.33
CA GLU A 178 12.52 -1.80 13.76
C GLU A 178 13.73 -1.23 14.45
N GLY A 179 14.74 -0.79 13.67
CA GLY A 179 15.95 -0.25 14.22
C GLY A 179 16.90 0.37 13.19
N SER A 180 18.00 0.96 13.67
CA SER A 180 18.98 1.66 12.83
C SER A 180 19.56 0.77 11.72
N SER A 181 19.80 -0.52 11.97
CA SER A 181 20.29 -1.45 10.96
C SER A 181 19.36 -1.56 9.75
N GLY A 182 18.05 -1.57 9.98
CA GLY A 182 17.07 -1.62 8.92
C GLY A 182 17.04 -0.32 8.10
N TYR A 183 17.08 0.83 8.74
CA TYR A 183 17.13 2.12 8.05
C TYR A 183 18.42 2.33 7.27
N LEU A 184 19.57 1.94 7.81
CA LEU A 184 20.84 1.96 7.09
C LEU A 184 20.80 1.02 5.88
N TRP A 185 20.22 -0.16 6.03
CA TRP A 185 20.03 -1.07 4.90
C TRP A 185 19.13 -0.46 3.81
N LEU A 186 17.97 0.13 4.18
CA LEU A 186 17.09 0.80 3.22
C LEU A 186 17.82 1.92 2.48
N LEU A 187 18.57 2.74 3.20
CA LEU A 187 19.37 3.83 2.64
C LEU A 187 20.37 3.31 1.61
N LYS A 188 21.13 2.28 1.98
CA LYS A 188 22.15 1.68 1.13
C LYS A 188 21.58 1.11 -0.16
N GLU A 189 20.49 0.31 -0.06
CA GLU A 189 19.84 -0.29 -1.23
C GLU A 189 19.25 0.78 -2.16
N MET A 190 18.61 1.79 -1.59
CA MET A 190 18.01 2.89 -2.35
C MET A 190 19.09 3.69 -3.07
N VAL A 191 20.14 4.10 -2.36
CA VAL A 191 21.24 4.92 -2.93
C VAL A 191 21.98 4.16 -4.03
N LYS A 192 22.30 2.88 -3.81
CA LYS A 192 22.92 2.03 -4.84
C LYS A 192 22.09 1.91 -6.11
N LYS A 193 20.77 1.87 -5.99
CA LYS A 193 19.89 1.56 -7.12
C LYS A 193 19.37 2.80 -7.86
N TYR A 194 19.14 3.88 -7.15
CA TYR A 194 18.47 5.06 -7.70
C TYR A 194 19.31 6.34 -7.61
N GLY A 195 20.25 6.41 -6.67
CA GLY A 195 21.00 7.60 -6.32
C GLY A 195 20.59 8.19 -4.98
N ILE A 196 21.16 9.33 -4.64
CA ILE A 196 20.96 10.01 -3.35
C ILE A 196 19.69 10.89 -3.45
N PRO A 197 18.65 10.69 -2.60
CA PRO A 197 17.47 11.56 -2.61
C PRO A 197 17.80 12.95 -2.06
N MET A 198 16.95 13.93 -2.35
CA MET A 198 17.10 15.28 -1.79
C MET A 198 16.67 15.31 -0.33
N VAL A 199 15.53 14.69 -0.02
CA VAL A 199 14.90 14.75 1.30
C VAL A 199 14.43 13.37 1.74
N ILE A 200 14.61 13.05 3.01
CA ILE A 200 13.95 11.93 3.68
C ILE A 200 12.93 12.46 4.68
N TYR A 201 11.71 11.99 4.57
CA TYR A 201 10.62 12.30 5.47
C TYR A 201 10.34 11.11 6.39
N GLN A 202 10.53 11.30 7.69
CA GLN A 202 10.52 10.23 8.70
C GLN A 202 9.73 10.61 9.96
N ASP A 203 9.49 9.65 10.85
CA ASP A 203 8.97 9.96 12.18
C ASP A 203 10.08 10.26 13.19
N ARG A 204 9.67 10.40 14.45
CA ARG A 204 10.58 10.58 15.57
C ARG A 204 10.88 9.26 16.28
N HIS A 205 11.00 8.15 15.54
CA HIS A 205 11.47 6.89 16.12
C HIS A 205 12.89 7.05 16.67
N GLY A 206 13.23 6.41 17.79
CA GLY A 206 14.52 6.56 18.47
C GLY A 206 15.74 6.21 17.61
N ALA A 207 15.59 5.38 16.59
CA ALA A 207 16.65 5.10 15.61
C ALA A 207 16.94 6.29 14.67
N LEU A 208 15.98 7.21 14.51
CA LEU A 208 16.01 8.31 13.54
C LEU A 208 16.18 9.67 14.21
N HIS A 209 15.74 9.79 15.44
CA HIS A 209 15.76 11.04 16.20
C HIS A 209 16.04 10.76 17.66
N ARG A 210 16.94 11.50 18.26
CA ARG A 210 17.16 11.43 19.71
C ARG A 210 15.98 12.08 20.42
N ASN A 211 15.33 11.27 21.26
CA ASN A 211 14.15 11.69 22.04
C ASN A 211 14.49 11.82 23.54
N ASP A 212 15.74 11.61 23.92
CA ASP A 212 16.20 11.78 25.29
C ASP A 212 16.44 13.25 25.61
N SER A 213 16.33 13.60 26.89
CA SER A 213 16.64 14.93 27.42
C SER A 213 18.08 15.07 27.89
N HIS A 214 18.90 14.03 27.69
CA HIS A 214 20.29 14.06 28.11
C HIS A 214 21.13 14.76 27.06
N TRP A 215 21.86 15.79 27.49
CA TRP A 215 22.78 16.56 26.68
C TRP A 215 24.19 16.47 27.26
N SER A 216 25.15 16.08 26.48
CA SER A 216 26.54 16.20 26.85
C SER A 216 27.00 17.66 26.95
N LEU A 217 28.11 17.94 27.60
CA LEU A 217 28.64 19.29 27.66
C LEU A 217 28.97 19.84 26.26
N GLU A 218 29.51 18.99 25.40
CA GLU A 218 29.84 19.35 24.01
C GLU A 218 28.54 19.69 23.21
N GLU A 219 27.49 18.92 23.40
CA GLU A 219 26.17 19.18 22.75
C GLU A 219 25.55 20.48 23.25
N GLN A 220 25.64 20.76 24.56
CA GLN A 220 25.18 22.01 25.14
C GLN A 220 25.92 23.23 24.56
N LEU A 221 27.25 23.12 24.44
CA LEU A 221 28.08 24.15 23.83
C LEU A 221 27.81 24.32 22.34
N ALA A 222 27.55 23.22 21.63
CA ALA A 222 27.22 23.22 20.21
C ALA A 222 25.76 23.65 19.92
N GLY A 223 24.89 23.72 20.95
CA GLY A 223 23.48 24.07 20.82
C GLY A 223 22.64 23.03 20.05
N ARG A 224 23.17 21.81 19.83
CA ARG A 224 22.48 20.71 19.14
C ARG A 224 22.93 19.37 19.68
N GLN A 225 22.00 18.42 19.73
CA GLN A 225 22.35 17.02 20.04
C GLN A 225 23.09 16.35 18.87
N GLU A 226 23.97 15.43 19.20
CA GLU A 226 24.59 14.58 18.17
C GLU A 226 23.53 13.77 17.44
N PRO A 227 23.67 13.62 16.10
CA PRO A 227 22.72 12.84 15.32
C PRO A 227 22.78 11.35 15.66
N THR A 228 21.70 10.63 15.42
CA THR A 228 21.68 9.17 15.51
C THR A 228 22.60 8.54 14.45
N GLN A 229 22.87 7.25 14.53
CA GLN A 229 23.65 6.52 13.52
C GLN A 229 23.11 6.70 12.11
N VAL A 230 21.77 6.72 11.97
CA VAL A 230 21.11 7.00 10.69
C VAL A 230 21.29 8.48 10.31
N GLY A 231 21.13 9.39 11.26
CA GLY A 231 21.35 10.82 11.06
C GLY A 231 22.76 11.13 10.55
N LEU A 232 23.79 10.51 11.12
CA LEU A 232 25.18 10.63 10.65
C LEU A 232 25.36 10.22 9.17
N ALA A 233 24.67 9.14 8.76
CA ALA A 233 24.72 8.69 7.37
C ALA A 233 23.99 9.66 6.43
N LEU A 234 22.84 10.21 6.86
CA LEU A 234 22.09 11.21 6.08
C LEU A 234 22.89 12.51 5.91
N GLU A 235 23.49 13.02 6.99
CA GLU A 235 24.34 14.22 6.96
C GLU A 235 25.54 14.02 6.02
N ALA A 236 26.24 12.88 6.12
CA ALA A 236 27.38 12.56 5.28
C ALA A 236 27.03 12.46 3.78
N LEU A 237 25.78 12.09 3.45
CA LEU A 237 25.27 12.09 2.08
C LEU A 237 24.63 13.43 1.68
N GLY A 238 24.57 14.42 2.56
CA GLY A 238 23.91 15.69 2.34
C GLY A 238 22.41 15.55 2.07
N ILE A 239 21.75 14.61 2.74
CA ILE A 239 20.32 14.37 2.63
C ILE A 239 19.61 15.17 3.72
N GLU A 240 18.66 16.01 3.32
CA GLU A 240 17.81 16.72 4.28
C GLU A 240 16.87 15.73 4.99
N SER A 241 16.81 15.80 6.32
CA SER A 241 15.91 14.99 7.14
C SER A 241 14.79 15.83 7.70
N ILE A 242 13.54 15.49 7.34
CA ILE A 242 12.34 16.15 7.85
C ILE A 242 11.58 15.20 8.78
N SER A 243 11.50 15.55 10.05
CA SER A 243 10.70 14.83 11.03
C SER A 243 9.22 15.19 10.94
N ALA A 244 8.36 14.19 10.83
CA ALA A 244 6.92 14.38 10.82
C ALA A 244 6.42 14.90 12.19
N LEU A 245 5.79 16.07 12.18
CA LEU A 245 5.18 16.66 13.39
C LEU A 245 3.77 16.13 13.65
N SER A 246 3.16 15.44 12.71
CA SER A 246 1.81 14.90 12.85
C SER A 246 1.61 13.59 12.07
N PRO A 247 0.73 12.68 12.55
CA PRO A 247 0.39 11.45 11.84
C PRO A 247 -0.17 11.69 10.43
N GLN A 248 -0.89 12.81 10.22
CA GLN A 248 -1.49 13.14 8.91
C GLN A 248 -0.44 13.35 7.83
N ALA A 249 0.74 13.81 8.20
CA ALA A 249 1.86 14.03 7.29
C ALA A 249 2.41 12.72 6.69
N LYS A 250 2.25 11.58 7.38
CA LYS A 250 2.69 10.23 6.97
C LYS A 250 1.63 9.43 6.19
N GLY A 251 0.47 9.99 5.87
CA GLY A 251 -0.68 9.27 5.28
C GLY A 251 -0.39 8.51 3.97
N ARG A 252 0.77 8.69 3.32
CA ARG A 252 1.19 7.89 2.16
C ARG A 252 1.85 6.58 2.57
N VAL A 253 2.79 6.64 3.50
CA VAL A 253 3.45 5.44 4.00
C VAL A 253 2.48 4.58 4.81
N GLU A 254 1.56 5.19 5.57
CA GLU A 254 0.48 4.46 6.23
C GLU A 254 -0.40 3.67 5.23
N ARG A 255 -0.75 4.29 4.10
CA ARG A 255 -1.51 3.61 3.03
C ARG A 255 -0.70 2.53 2.34
N LEU A 256 0.60 2.75 2.18
CA LEU A 256 1.50 1.72 1.69
C LEU A 256 1.43 0.49 2.59
N PHE A 257 1.68 0.65 3.89
CA PHE A 257 1.64 -0.46 4.82
C PHE A 257 0.26 -1.10 4.94
N ALA A 258 -0.81 -0.31 4.90
CA ALA A 258 -2.17 -0.87 4.84
C ALA A 258 -2.38 -1.75 3.60
N THR A 259 -1.78 -1.39 2.46
CA THR A 259 -1.84 -2.19 1.23
C THR A 259 -0.92 -3.41 1.32
N LEU A 260 0.28 -3.26 1.87
CA LEU A 260 1.22 -4.37 2.06
C LEU A 260 0.66 -5.41 3.04
N GLN A 261 0.16 -4.99 4.20
CA GLN A 261 -0.49 -5.88 5.18
C GLN A 261 -1.69 -6.62 4.58
N ASP A 262 -2.46 -5.97 3.71
CA ASP A 262 -3.60 -6.60 3.06
C ASP A 262 -3.20 -7.63 2.00
N ARG A 263 -2.09 -7.41 1.28
CA ARG A 263 -1.68 -8.21 0.14
C ARG A 263 -0.49 -9.12 0.41
N LEU A 264 0.59 -8.59 0.99
CA LEU A 264 1.85 -9.33 1.14
C LEU A 264 1.69 -10.50 2.11
N GLY A 265 1.00 -10.31 3.25
CA GLY A 265 0.73 -11.41 4.17
C GLY A 265 0.00 -12.57 3.51
N ALA A 266 -1.03 -12.28 2.69
CA ALA A 266 -1.75 -13.30 1.94
C ALA A 266 -0.89 -14.01 0.87
N GLU A 267 0.03 -13.29 0.22
CA GLU A 267 0.99 -13.89 -0.74
C GLU A 267 2.00 -14.79 -0.04
N LEU A 268 2.52 -14.38 1.13
CA LEU A 268 3.46 -15.17 1.93
C LEU A 268 2.81 -16.49 2.38
N ARG A 269 1.57 -16.40 2.89
CA ARG A 269 0.80 -17.59 3.27
C ARG A 269 0.56 -18.52 2.08
N LEU A 270 0.14 -17.98 0.93
CA LEU A 270 -0.13 -18.78 -0.27
C LEU A 270 1.11 -19.53 -0.76
N LYS A 271 2.29 -19.00 -0.46
CA LYS A 271 3.59 -19.60 -0.81
C LYS A 271 4.23 -20.38 0.35
N GLU A 272 3.50 -20.53 1.45
CA GLU A 272 3.96 -21.22 2.67
C GLU A 272 5.30 -20.71 3.22
N MET A 273 5.56 -19.40 3.02
CA MET A 273 6.77 -18.75 3.52
C MET A 273 6.58 -18.30 4.96
N VAL A 274 7.39 -18.85 5.85
CA VAL A 274 7.28 -18.61 7.30
C VAL A 274 8.57 -18.03 7.92
N THR A 275 9.62 -17.87 7.12
CA THR A 275 10.88 -17.30 7.58
C THR A 275 11.16 -15.93 6.97
N ILE A 276 11.85 -15.07 7.74
CA ILE A 276 12.29 -13.76 7.27
C ILE A 276 13.18 -13.88 6.02
N GLN A 277 13.99 -14.92 5.93
CA GLN A 277 14.93 -15.13 4.83
C GLN A 277 14.19 -15.43 3.52
N GLU A 278 13.23 -16.37 3.52
CA GLU A 278 12.40 -16.71 2.38
C GLU A 278 11.57 -15.50 1.92
N ALA A 279 10.92 -14.84 2.87
CA ALA A 279 10.12 -13.65 2.60
C ALA A 279 10.95 -12.52 1.97
N ASN A 280 12.18 -12.30 2.43
CA ASN A 280 13.09 -11.33 1.84
C ASN A 280 13.51 -11.73 0.42
N GLY A 281 13.78 -13.00 0.18
CA GLY A 281 14.06 -13.52 -1.17
C GLY A 281 12.90 -13.25 -2.13
N PHE A 282 11.66 -13.59 -1.74
CA PHE A 282 10.46 -13.32 -2.52
C PHE A 282 10.20 -11.82 -2.74
N LEU A 283 10.38 -11.04 -1.68
CA LEU A 283 10.18 -9.59 -1.73
C LEU A 283 11.08 -8.93 -2.79
N GLN A 284 12.37 -9.26 -2.80
CA GLN A 284 13.37 -8.69 -3.71
C GLN A 284 13.23 -9.22 -5.14
N SER A 285 13.05 -10.52 -5.31
CA SER A 285 13.02 -11.13 -6.65
C SER A 285 11.74 -10.81 -7.42
N THR A 286 10.59 -10.86 -6.76
CA THR A 286 9.28 -10.88 -7.41
C THR A 286 8.35 -9.75 -6.97
N PHE A 287 8.12 -9.64 -5.66
CA PHE A 287 7.02 -8.82 -5.14
C PHE A 287 7.20 -7.33 -5.41
N LEU A 288 8.39 -6.75 -5.18
CA LEU A 288 8.64 -5.33 -5.42
C LEU A 288 8.34 -4.92 -6.87
N LYS A 289 8.77 -5.73 -7.83
CA LYS A 289 8.54 -5.45 -9.26
C LYS A 289 7.06 -5.50 -9.60
N ALA A 290 6.35 -6.52 -9.13
CA ALA A 290 4.91 -6.69 -9.34
C ALA A 290 4.11 -5.57 -8.67
N PHE A 291 4.48 -5.19 -7.44
CA PHE A 291 3.86 -4.09 -6.70
C PHE A 291 4.02 -2.77 -7.44
N ASN A 292 5.24 -2.43 -7.85
CA ASN A 292 5.51 -1.17 -8.54
C ASN A 292 4.81 -1.07 -9.89
N ARG A 293 4.75 -2.16 -10.67
CA ARG A 293 4.00 -2.20 -11.93
C ARG A 293 2.53 -1.86 -11.74
N ARG A 294 1.95 -2.22 -10.60
CA ARG A 294 0.52 -2.07 -10.30
C ARG A 294 0.16 -0.76 -9.63
N PHE A 295 1.02 -0.26 -8.76
CA PHE A 295 0.68 0.84 -7.84
C PHE A 295 1.48 2.12 -8.07
N ALA A 296 2.63 2.05 -8.72
CA ALA A 296 3.38 3.24 -9.07
C ALA A 296 2.65 4.04 -10.15
N VAL A 297 2.78 5.36 -10.06
CA VAL A 297 2.22 6.30 -11.04
C VAL A 297 3.35 7.16 -11.61
N SER A 298 3.12 7.74 -12.78
CA SER A 298 4.06 8.69 -13.36
C SER A 298 4.18 9.94 -12.49
N PRO A 299 5.37 10.50 -12.28
CA PRO A 299 5.56 11.78 -11.61
C PRO A 299 4.99 12.91 -12.48
N ARG A 300 4.74 14.08 -11.88
CA ARG A 300 4.24 15.25 -12.61
C ARG A 300 5.29 15.80 -13.57
N GLU A 301 6.56 15.75 -13.20
CA GLU A 301 7.72 16.14 -13.99
C GLU A 301 8.56 14.91 -14.29
N SER A 302 8.97 14.77 -15.55
CA SER A 302 9.77 13.61 -16.02
C SER A 302 11.22 13.64 -15.53
N GLN A 303 11.75 14.84 -15.24
CA GLN A 303 13.09 14.99 -14.68
C GLN A 303 13.15 14.37 -13.28
N LYS A 304 14.21 13.61 -13.02
CA LYS A 304 14.45 13.00 -11.71
C LYS A 304 15.29 13.91 -10.84
N ALA A 305 15.02 13.90 -9.56
CA ALA A 305 15.76 14.68 -8.57
C ALA A 305 16.84 13.87 -7.82
N TRP A 306 17.07 12.62 -8.22
CA TRP A 306 18.16 11.81 -7.66
C TRP A 306 19.51 12.44 -7.98
N ARG A 307 20.34 12.62 -6.95
CA ARG A 307 21.75 13.02 -7.11
C ARG A 307 22.60 11.77 -7.38
N GLU A 308 23.57 11.92 -8.27
CA GLU A 308 24.51 10.85 -8.56
C GLU A 308 25.39 10.56 -7.35
N VAL A 309 25.77 9.30 -7.17
CA VAL A 309 26.73 8.89 -6.17
C VAL A 309 28.13 9.16 -6.71
N PRO A 310 28.93 10.02 -6.08
CA PRO A 310 30.30 10.27 -6.52
C PRO A 310 31.11 8.97 -6.58
N LYS A 311 31.90 8.77 -7.62
CA LYS A 311 32.67 7.53 -7.83
C LYS A 311 33.68 7.22 -6.72
N ASN A 312 34.18 8.24 -6.05
CA ASN A 312 35.13 8.15 -4.94
C ASN A 312 34.47 7.98 -3.57
N LEU A 313 33.12 7.91 -3.54
CA LEU A 313 32.38 7.82 -2.29
C LEU A 313 32.25 6.35 -1.85
N ASP A 314 32.84 6.00 -0.73
CA ASP A 314 32.68 4.69 -0.12
C ASP A 314 31.36 4.62 0.67
N LEU A 315 30.33 4.10 0.01
CA LEU A 315 29.00 3.96 0.62
C LEU A 315 28.99 3.00 1.81
N ASP A 316 29.88 2.01 1.82
CA ASP A 316 29.95 1.02 2.90
C ASP A 316 30.53 1.64 4.16
N ARG A 317 31.45 2.57 4.01
CA ARG A 317 31.98 3.38 5.10
C ARG A 317 30.99 4.42 5.61
N ILE A 318 30.26 5.08 4.72
CA ILE A 318 29.32 6.14 5.07
C ILE A 318 28.06 5.56 5.73
N ILE A 319 27.51 4.49 5.16
CA ILE A 319 26.28 3.85 5.61
C ILE A 319 26.63 2.66 6.51
N SER A 320 27.29 2.97 7.63
CA SER A 320 27.74 2.00 8.62
C SER A 320 27.51 2.54 10.03
N PHE A 321 27.55 1.67 11.02
CA PHE A 321 27.61 2.07 12.42
C PHE A 321 28.98 2.68 12.72
N ARG A 322 28.99 3.83 13.38
CA ARG A 322 30.20 4.55 13.79
C ARG A 322 30.27 4.62 15.30
N TYR A 323 31.39 4.22 15.83
CA TYR A 323 31.66 4.25 17.27
C TYR A 323 32.99 4.96 17.52
N THR A 324 33.01 5.82 18.53
CA THR A 324 34.24 6.41 19.05
C THR A 324 34.68 5.57 20.23
N ALA A 325 35.94 5.16 20.27
CA ALA A 325 36.47 4.40 21.34
C ALA A 325 37.90 4.88 21.65
N THR A 326 38.31 4.81 22.92
CA THR A 326 39.67 5.13 23.33
C THR A 326 40.56 3.91 23.17
N VAL A 327 41.72 4.09 22.57
CA VAL A 327 42.72 3.03 22.40
C VAL A 327 43.34 2.71 23.76
N GLY A 328 43.33 1.44 24.13
CA GLY A 328 43.95 0.95 25.36
C GLY A 328 45.47 1.07 25.33
N ASN A 329 46.13 0.87 26.50
CA ASN A 329 47.58 0.87 26.60
C ASN A 329 48.25 -0.26 25.81
N ASP A 330 47.50 -1.30 25.51
CA ASP A 330 47.87 -2.45 24.68
C ASP A 330 47.67 -2.20 23.16
N ASN A 331 47.44 -0.96 22.78
CA ASN A 331 47.19 -0.56 21.39
C ASN A 331 45.93 -1.20 20.77
N ALA A 332 45.00 -1.64 21.60
CA ALA A 332 43.77 -2.27 21.15
C ALA A 332 42.51 -1.42 21.48
N VAL A 333 41.48 -1.54 20.62
CA VAL A 333 40.16 -0.99 20.85
C VAL A 333 39.19 -2.13 21.17
N ARG A 334 38.38 -1.96 22.22
CA ARG A 334 37.39 -2.93 22.67
C ARG A 334 35.98 -2.43 22.38
N LEU A 335 35.24 -3.18 21.58
CA LEU A 335 33.83 -2.94 21.26
C LEU A 335 32.99 -4.16 21.72
N GLY A 336 32.53 -4.12 22.95
CA GLY A 336 31.85 -5.26 23.57
C GLY A 336 32.82 -6.46 23.70
N ARG A 337 32.52 -7.56 23.01
CA ARG A 337 33.37 -8.75 22.96
C ARG A 337 34.44 -8.73 21.86
N LEU A 338 34.38 -7.74 20.96
CA LEU A 338 35.36 -7.61 19.89
C LEU A 338 36.57 -6.82 20.37
N VAL A 339 37.75 -7.34 20.14
CA VAL A 339 39.02 -6.68 20.37
C VAL A 339 39.68 -6.46 19.01
N LEU A 340 40.01 -5.20 18.71
CA LEU A 340 40.63 -4.79 17.45
C LEU A 340 42.03 -4.25 17.78
N ASP A 341 43.07 -4.95 17.39
CA ASP A 341 44.45 -4.50 17.51
C ASP A 341 44.73 -3.44 16.44
N ILE A 342 45.36 -2.35 16.85
CA ILE A 342 45.81 -1.29 15.95
C ILE A 342 47.31 -1.47 15.69
N PRO A 343 47.68 -1.85 14.44
CA PRO A 343 49.10 -2.04 14.13
C PRO A 343 49.86 -0.70 14.20
N PRO A 344 51.17 -0.73 14.50
CA PRO A 344 52.03 0.45 14.45
C PRO A 344 51.96 1.12 13.07
N GLY A 345 51.78 2.43 13.04
CA GLY A 345 51.84 3.22 11.80
C GLY A 345 53.28 3.62 11.44
N PRO A 346 53.50 4.13 10.21
CA PRO A 346 54.82 4.55 9.72
C PRO A 346 55.52 5.60 10.60
N GLN A 347 54.74 6.46 11.24
CA GLN A 347 55.24 7.58 12.04
C GLN A 347 54.88 7.48 13.53
N ARG A 348 54.14 6.43 13.94
CA ARG A 348 53.67 6.27 15.32
C ARG A 348 53.65 4.80 15.74
N ARG A 349 54.42 4.45 16.75
CA ARG A 349 54.50 3.07 17.28
C ARG A 349 53.31 2.70 18.19
N SER A 350 52.73 3.67 18.88
CA SER A 350 51.61 3.43 19.77
C SER A 350 50.52 4.50 19.60
N TYR A 351 49.27 4.06 19.61
CA TYR A 351 48.08 4.90 19.59
C TYR A 351 47.35 4.93 20.94
N ALA A 352 48.00 4.42 22.02
CA ALA A 352 47.45 4.41 23.36
C ALA A 352 46.86 5.79 23.74
N LYS A 353 45.67 5.80 24.35
CA LYS A 353 44.87 6.97 24.74
C LYS A 353 44.41 7.87 23.57
N ALA A 354 44.61 7.50 22.32
CA ALA A 354 43.98 8.16 21.19
C ALA A 354 42.47 7.82 21.11
N LYS A 355 41.68 8.76 20.61
CA LYS A 355 40.26 8.56 20.29
C LYS A 355 40.06 8.41 18.79
#